data_b6a6d604d3c18c5370f2c46baa6a042e
#
_entry.id   b6a6d604d3c18c5370f2c46baa6a042e
#
_cell.length_a   1.000
_cell.length_b   1.000
_cell.length_c   1.000
_cell.angle_alpha   90.00
_cell.angle_beta   90.00
_cell.angle_gamma   90.00
#
_symmetry.space_group_name_H-M   'P 1'
#
loop_
_entity.id
_entity.type
_entity.pdbx_description
1 polymer ?
#
loop_
_entity_poly.entity_id
_entity_poly.type
_entity_poly.pdbx_seq_one_letter_code
_entity_poly.pdbx_strand_id
1 'polypeptide(L)'
;MRIFRNRRARGVVGLVAAGALALSMAACSGNTAAPSASTPASVGAGGTDDGASLTLWTRAPLEKQAKLLVAAYNASHKNQVQLTVVPNDDYVAKVGAAAGSNSLPDLFAADIVYVPNWIKQGLFKDLTSTIDAMPFKDSINKGHLAAGTADGKEYVLPFVLDLSMLFWNKDLFKEAGLDPEKAPSTMAEFAADAKKIQDLKKPGTYGTATGLNCGGCLVFTWFPSIWASGDQPMNADGTASLLNGANAKKIYDTWADLWASGAVLPSSKDEAGPTWTAGFTEGKVGLMFYPATLLSSTTKFDVGVAGIPGVTGGASSFVGGDGIGISKDSQKSPQAQNFLNWMMSEDAQVGVLAKDNDAVSRGDLANNQYSAKDPRVVTINEVAAKGGTPVALNFQQAYNAVGSPWVTMVRNQVLNKANTVDKDNEQITAILAQQ
;
A
#
# COMPACT_ATOMS: atom_id res chain seq x y z
N MET A 1 32.89 -44.13 26.50
CA MET A 1 34.17 -44.37 27.25
C MET A 1 34.66 -43.00 27.71
N ARG A 2 34.72 -42.87 29.04
CA ARG A 2 35.41 -41.87 29.90
C ARG A 2 34.98 -40.40 29.72
N ILE A 3 34.15 -39.76 30.61
CA ILE A 3 34.23 -39.49 32.09
C ILE A 3 35.46 -38.64 32.47
N PHE A 4 35.13 -37.50 33.07
CA PHE A 4 35.63 -36.86 34.32
C PHE A 4 35.54 -35.34 34.17
N ARG A 5 34.80 -34.59 34.93
CA ARG A 5 34.53 -34.41 36.38
C ARG A 5 35.35 -33.21 36.97
N ASN A 6 34.57 -32.22 37.44
CA ASN A 6 34.71 -31.45 38.71
C ASN A 6 35.90 -30.53 38.97
N ARG A 7 35.63 -29.30 39.44
CA ARG A 7 35.59 -28.81 40.87
C ARG A 7 35.51 -27.29 40.90
N ARG A 8 34.57 -26.68 41.49
CA ARG A 8 34.35 -26.09 42.86
C ARG A 8 35.51 -25.29 43.48
N ALA A 9 35.22 -24.04 43.88
CA ALA A 9 35.41 -23.38 45.17
C ALA A 9 35.04 -21.89 45.03
N ARG A 10 34.14 -21.30 45.75
CA ARG A 10 33.89 -20.95 47.17
C ARG A 10 34.84 -19.86 47.71
N GLY A 11 34.18 -18.82 48.28
CA GLY A 11 34.67 -17.93 49.33
C GLY A 11 34.44 -16.45 49.00
N VAL A 12 33.77 -15.66 49.70
CA VAL A 12 33.33 -15.36 51.03
C VAL A 12 33.35 -13.83 51.21
N VAL A 13 32.18 -13.23 51.47
CA VAL A 13 31.80 -12.20 52.47
C VAL A 13 32.68 -10.98 52.72
N GLY A 14 32.06 -9.80 52.72
CA GLY A 14 32.52 -8.59 53.39
C GLY A 14 31.46 -7.49 53.37
N LEU A 15 30.67 -7.41 54.44
CA LEU A 15 29.74 -6.33 54.80
C LEU A 15 30.54 -5.22 55.51
N VAL A 16 30.29 -3.94 55.20
CA VAL A 16 30.27 -2.86 56.22
C VAL A 16 29.38 -1.71 55.78
N ALA A 17 28.56 -1.28 56.72
CA ALA A 17 27.53 -0.27 56.63
C ALA A 17 28.00 1.11 57.11
N ALA A 18 27.13 2.05 56.86
CA ALA A 18 26.81 3.27 57.60
C ALA A 18 27.46 4.60 57.20
N GLY A 19 26.62 5.61 57.08
CA GLY A 19 26.85 6.94 57.58
C GLY A 19 26.21 8.07 56.77
N ALA A 20 25.07 8.58 57.24
CA ALA A 20 24.38 9.76 56.78
C ALA A 20 25.13 11.05 57.10
N LEU A 21 24.97 12.12 56.36
CA LEU A 21 24.41 13.42 56.83
C LEU A 21 24.43 14.48 55.70
N ALA A 22 23.35 15.24 55.67
CA ALA A 22 23.08 16.36 54.78
C ALA A 22 23.97 17.60 55.04
N LEU A 23 24.14 18.39 54.01
CA LEU A 23 24.17 19.86 54.14
C LEU A 23 23.97 20.55 52.79
N SER A 24 22.95 21.39 52.74
CA SER A 24 22.57 22.31 51.68
C SER A 24 23.61 23.43 51.48
N MET A 25 23.93 23.76 50.23
CA MET A 25 24.26 25.13 49.84
C MET A 25 23.87 25.41 48.40
N ALA A 26 23.08 26.44 48.25
CA ALA A 26 22.68 27.04 46.98
C ALA A 26 23.85 27.82 46.37
N ALA A 27 24.04 27.68 45.06
CA ALA A 27 24.70 28.70 44.26
C ALA A 27 24.10 28.66 42.83
N CYS A 28 23.49 29.76 42.44
CA CYS A 28 23.04 30.06 41.08
C CYS A 28 24.19 30.14 40.11
N SER A 29 24.10 29.50 38.94
CA SER A 29 24.46 30.18 37.68
C SER A 29 24.27 29.21 36.49
N GLY A 30 23.77 29.77 35.40
CA GLY A 30 24.01 29.23 34.05
C GLY A 30 22.94 28.27 33.52
N ASN A 31 21.87 28.85 33.03
CA ASN A 31 20.84 28.17 32.22
C ASN A 31 21.41 27.81 30.83
N THR A 32 21.81 26.56 30.62
CA THR A 32 21.85 25.95 29.31
C THR A 32 20.82 24.85 29.34
N ALA A 33 19.64 25.18 28.80
CA ALA A 33 18.59 24.22 28.58
C ALA A 33 19.08 23.15 27.61
N ALA A 34 19.28 21.95 28.12
CA ALA A 34 19.34 20.74 27.27
C ALA A 34 17.99 20.60 26.52
N PRO A 35 17.99 20.18 25.26
CA PRO A 35 16.75 19.92 24.58
C PRO A 35 15.98 18.85 25.36
N SER A 36 14.83 19.24 25.88
CA SER A 36 13.87 18.30 26.45
C SER A 36 13.55 17.28 25.36
N ALA A 37 13.90 16.03 25.57
CA ALA A 37 13.35 14.93 24.80
C ALA A 37 11.83 15.05 24.93
N SER A 38 11.16 15.41 23.84
CA SER A 38 9.71 15.39 23.76
C SER A 38 9.29 13.94 24.00
N THR A 39 8.65 13.71 25.14
CA THR A 39 7.94 12.46 25.40
C THR A 39 6.96 12.28 24.24
N PRO A 40 6.96 11.14 23.52
CA PRO A 40 5.97 10.90 22.49
C PRO A 40 4.58 11.11 23.09
N ALA A 41 3.74 11.90 22.41
CA ALA A 41 2.36 12.10 22.83
C ALA A 41 1.71 10.71 22.93
N SER A 42 1.25 10.34 24.13
CA SER A 42 0.52 9.10 24.35
C SER A 42 -0.68 9.10 23.40
N VAL A 43 -0.70 8.15 22.45
CA VAL A 43 -1.85 7.87 21.60
C VAL A 43 -3.04 7.66 22.53
N GLY A 44 -4.15 8.38 22.27
CA GLY A 44 -5.27 8.56 23.18
C GLY A 44 -5.77 7.30 23.87
N ALA A 45 -6.35 7.49 25.05
CA ALA A 45 -6.80 6.46 25.98
C ALA A 45 -7.74 5.45 25.30
N GLY A 46 -7.19 4.37 24.75
CA GLY A 46 -7.95 3.36 24.07
C GLY A 46 -7.16 2.06 23.94
N GLY A 47 -7.78 0.99 24.36
CA GLY A 47 -7.22 -0.35 24.28
C GLY A 47 -6.50 -0.81 25.56
N THR A 48 -6.31 -2.11 25.67
CA THR A 48 -5.75 -2.79 26.83
C THR A 48 -4.52 -3.58 26.43
N ASP A 49 -3.44 -3.49 27.21
CA ASP A 49 -2.20 -4.25 27.05
C ASP A 49 -1.97 -5.14 28.30
N ASP A 50 -2.68 -6.27 28.37
CA ASP A 50 -2.72 -7.17 29.51
C ASP A 50 -2.04 -8.53 29.27
N GLY A 51 -1.40 -8.72 28.12
CA GLY A 51 -0.71 -9.95 27.76
C GLY A 51 -1.56 -10.93 26.95
N ALA A 52 -2.63 -10.46 26.33
CA ALA A 52 -3.46 -11.30 25.47
C ALA A 52 -2.73 -11.72 24.20
N SER A 53 -3.04 -12.93 23.70
CA SER A 53 -2.66 -13.39 22.38
C SER A 53 -3.75 -13.01 21.38
N LEU A 54 -3.42 -12.22 20.38
CA LEU A 54 -4.30 -11.79 19.27
C LEU A 54 -3.96 -12.56 18.00
N THR A 55 -4.96 -12.82 17.18
CA THR A 55 -4.77 -13.40 15.84
C THR A 55 -5.00 -12.34 14.77
N LEU A 56 -4.07 -12.25 13.79
CA LEU A 56 -4.15 -11.33 12.66
C LEU A 56 -3.98 -12.09 11.35
N TRP A 57 -4.90 -11.89 10.41
CA TRP A 57 -4.74 -12.37 9.04
C TRP A 57 -4.40 -11.21 8.09
N THR A 58 -3.45 -11.48 7.19
CA THR A 58 -3.10 -10.61 6.06
C THR A 58 -2.89 -11.42 4.79
N ARG A 59 -2.92 -10.76 3.66
CA ARG A 59 -2.63 -11.37 2.35
C ARG A 59 -1.15 -11.25 1.99
N ALA A 60 -0.64 -12.17 1.16
CA ALA A 60 0.77 -12.30 0.81
C ALA A 60 1.42 -11.03 0.21
N PRO A 61 0.77 -10.18 -0.61
CA PRO A 61 1.40 -8.99 -1.17
C PRO A 61 2.00 -8.03 -0.14
N LEU A 62 1.45 -7.99 1.09
CA LEU A 62 1.91 -7.11 2.18
C LEU A 62 2.59 -7.88 3.33
N GLU A 63 3.05 -9.11 3.06
CA GLU A 63 3.66 -9.98 4.07
C GLU A 63 4.85 -9.32 4.77
N LYS A 64 5.74 -8.65 4.01
CA LYS A 64 6.96 -8.02 4.56
C LYS A 64 6.58 -6.96 5.61
N GLN A 65 5.72 -6.02 5.24
CA GLN A 65 5.29 -4.92 6.08
C GLN A 65 4.53 -5.42 7.31
N ALA A 66 3.63 -6.37 7.13
CA ALA A 66 2.88 -6.99 8.22
C ALA A 66 3.80 -7.67 9.24
N LYS A 67 4.82 -8.40 8.77
CA LYS A 67 5.82 -9.02 9.65
C LYS A 67 6.63 -7.99 10.43
N LEU A 68 7.03 -6.88 9.79
CA LEU A 68 7.78 -5.79 10.45
C LEU A 68 6.93 -5.13 11.55
N LEU A 69 5.66 -4.78 11.24
CA LEU A 69 4.74 -4.19 12.21
C LEU A 69 4.48 -5.13 13.39
N VAL A 70 4.14 -6.39 13.12
CA VAL A 70 3.87 -7.37 14.17
C VAL A 70 5.09 -7.63 15.05
N ALA A 71 6.29 -7.76 14.45
CA ALA A 71 7.53 -7.94 15.21
C ALA A 71 7.83 -6.75 16.13
N ALA A 72 7.65 -5.52 15.64
CA ALA A 72 7.88 -4.31 16.42
C ALA A 72 6.87 -4.16 17.57
N TYR A 73 5.58 -4.43 17.30
CA TYR A 73 4.55 -4.44 18.34
C TYR A 73 4.85 -5.47 19.43
N ASN A 74 5.10 -6.71 19.04
CA ASN A 74 5.37 -7.82 19.98
C ASN A 74 6.64 -7.59 20.84
N ALA A 75 7.61 -6.82 20.33
CA ALA A 75 8.81 -6.47 21.07
C ALA A 75 8.57 -5.39 22.14
N SER A 76 7.52 -4.59 22.03
CA SER A 76 7.28 -3.40 22.87
C SER A 76 6.02 -3.51 23.75
N HIS A 77 5.16 -4.49 23.52
CA HIS A 77 3.89 -4.65 24.22
C HIS A 77 3.76 -6.01 24.90
N LYS A 78 2.91 -6.09 25.91
CA LYS A 78 2.59 -7.37 26.59
C LYS A 78 1.69 -8.23 25.72
N ASN A 79 0.71 -7.62 25.04
CA ASN A 79 -0.10 -8.32 24.06
C ASN A 79 0.80 -8.85 22.95
N GLN A 80 0.47 -10.03 22.41
CA GLN A 80 1.24 -10.66 21.34
C GLN A 80 0.34 -10.95 20.17
N VAL A 81 0.72 -10.49 18.97
CA VAL A 81 -0.02 -10.73 17.73
C VAL A 81 0.57 -11.94 17.01
N GLN A 82 -0.28 -12.90 16.69
CA GLN A 82 0.05 -14.06 15.85
C GLN A 82 -0.42 -13.81 14.43
N LEU A 83 0.55 -13.59 13.53
CA LEU A 83 0.29 -13.30 12.13
C LEU A 83 0.09 -14.57 11.31
N THR A 84 -0.98 -14.63 10.52
CA THR A 84 -1.17 -15.60 9.45
C THR A 84 -1.16 -14.88 8.11
N VAL A 85 -0.22 -15.26 7.24
CA VAL A 85 -0.15 -14.77 5.86
C VAL A 85 -0.87 -15.78 4.96
N VAL A 86 -1.78 -15.29 4.13
CA VAL A 86 -2.60 -16.12 3.22
C VAL A 86 -2.26 -15.75 1.77
N PRO A 87 -2.11 -16.73 0.86
CA PRO A 87 -1.96 -16.44 -0.56
C PRO A 87 -3.07 -15.51 -1.05
N ASN A 88 -2.72 -14.56 -1.92
CA ASN A 88 -3.66 -13.54 -2.39
C ASN A 88 -4.95 -14.14 -2.99
N ASP A 89 -4.79 -15.16 -3.83
CA ASP A 89 -5.90 -15.78 -4.57
C ASP A 89 -6.86 -16.57 -3.65
N ASP A 90 -6.36 -17.03 -2.50
CA ASP A 90 -7.14 -17.80 -1.50
C ASP A 90 -7.81 -16.89 -0.46
N TYR A 91 -7.38 -15.63 -0.35
CA TYR A 91 -7.71 -14.77 0.79
C TYR A 91 -9.22 -14.51 0.92
N VAL A 92 -9.86 -14.10 -0.18
CA VAL A 92 -11.30 -13.79 -0.19
C VAL A 92 -12.13 -15.02 0.18
N ALA A 93 -11.78 -16.18 -0.39
CA ALA A 93 -12.48 -17.44 -0.09
C ALA A 93 -12.32 -17.85 1.37
N LYS A 94 -11.11 -17.70 1.93
CA LYS A 94 -10.82 -18.01 3.33
C LYS A 94 -11.60 -17.11 4.29
N VAL A 95 -11.62 -15.79 4.04
CA VAL A 95 -12.39 -14.84 4.86
C VAL A 95 -13.88 -15.16 4.77
N GLY A 96 -14.41 -15.43 3.58
CA GLY A 96 -15.82 -15.79 3.39
C GLY A 96 -16.22 -17.06 4.14
N ALA A 97 -15.40 -18.11 4.08
CA ALA A 97 -15.63 -19.36 4.82
C ALA A 97 -15.60 -19.15 6.34
N ALA A 98 -14.64 -18.38 6.85
CA ALA A 98 -14.52 -18.06 8.27
C ALA A 98 -15.68 -17.18 8.76
N ALA A 99 -16.11 -16.21 7.95
CA ALA A 99 -17.27 -15.36 8.27
C ALA A 99 -18.56 -16.17 8.42
N GLY A 100 -18.76 -17.17 7.53
CA GLY A 100 -19.91 -18.07 7.55
C GLY A 100 -19.90 -19.05 8.75
N SER A 101 -18.72 -19.37 9.29
CA SER A 101 -18.56 -20.27 10.45
C SER A 101 -18.29 -19.55 11.77
N ASN A 102 -18.36 -18.22 11.83
CA ASN A 102 -18.03 -17.38 12.99
C ASN A 102 -16.64 -17.70 13.57
N SER A 103 -15.65 -17.82 12.70
CA SER A 103 -14.27 -18.17 13.05
C SER A 103 -13.24 -17.20 12.46
N LEU A 104 -13.64 -15.95 12.22
CA LEU A 104 -12.72 -14.89 11.83
C LEU A 104 -11.67 -14.66 12.93
N PRO A 105 -10.43 -14.26 12.58
CA PRO A 105 -9.41 -13.90 13.56
C PRO A 105 -9.81 -12.65 14.35
N ASP A 106 -9.05 -12.27 15.38
CA ASP A 106 -9.34 -11.04 16.15
C ASP A 106 -9.24 -9.78 15.25
N LEU A 107 -8.24 -9.75 14.38
CA LEU A 107 -7.99 -8.68 13.41
C LEU A 107 -7.78 -9.29 12.03
N PHE A 108 -8.22 -8.62 11.00
CA PHE A 108 -7.83 -8.99 9.63
C PHE A 108 -7.68 -7.76 8.74
N ALA A 109 -6.65 -7.80 7.90
CA ALA A 109 -6.39 -6.80 6.89
C ALA A 109 -7.07 -7.22 5.59
N ALA A 110 -7.64 -6.27 4.88
CA ALA A 110 -8.35 -6.48 3.63
C ALA A 110 -7.83 -5.52 2.57
N ASP A 111 -7.66 -6.00 1.34
CA ASP A 111 -7.49 -5.10 0.22
C ASP A 111 -8.59 -4.03 0.29
N ILE A 112 -8.16 -2.78 0.24
CA ILE A 112 -9.05 -1.64 0.50
C ILE A 112 -10.28 -1.63 -0.42
N VAL A 113 -10.17 -2.20 -1.61
CA VAL A 113 -11.29 -2.29 -2.56
C VAL A 113 -12.36 -3.32 -2.20
N TYR A 114 -12.07 -4.25 -1.26
CA TYR A 114 -13.05 -5.21 -0.75
C TYR A 114 -13.74 -4.73 0.52
N VAL A 115 -13.14 -3.78 1.21
CA VAL A 115 -13.62 -3.27 2.50
C VAL A 115 -15.08 -2.81 2.45
N PRO A 116 -15.55 -2.01 1.46
CA PRO A 116 -16.95 -1.58 1.41
C PRO A 116 -17.94 -2.75 1.40
N ASN A 117 -17.66 -3.80 0.62
CA ASN A 117 -18.49 -4.98 0.56
C ASN A 117 -18.48 -5.77 1.88
N TRP A 118 -17.33 -5.91 2.52
CA TRP A 118 -17.20 -6.65 3.77
C TRP A 118 -17.79 -5.89 4.97
N ILE A 119 -17.80 -4.57 4.95
CA ILE A 119 -18.56 -3.75 5.91
C ILE A 119 -20.06 -4.00 5.73
N LYS A 120 -20.56 -3.99 4.49
CA LYS A 120 -21.97 -4.29 4.19
C LYS A 120 -22.38 -5.70 4.67
N GLN A 121 -21.46 -6.67 4.60
CA GLN A 121 -21.68 -8.01 5.16
C GLN A 121 -21.55 -8.08 6.70
N GLY A 122 -21.22 -6.98 7.38
CA GLY A 122 -21.09 -6.92 8.83
C GLY A 122 -19.88 -7.66 9.37
N LEU A 123 -18.76 -7.76 8.64
CA LEU A 123 -17.59 -8.53 9.07
C LEU A 123 -16.72 -7.78 10.08
N PHE A 124 -16.85 -6.46 10.19
CA PHE A 124 -16.07 -5.60 11.09
C PHE A 124 -16.92 -5.00 12.21
N LYS A 125 -16.28 -4.75 13.33
CA LYS A 125 -16.85 -3.95 14.42
C LYS A 125 -16.70 -2.46 14.14
N ASP A 126 -17.62 -1.68 14.68
CA ASP A 126 -17.61 -0.22 14.64
C ASP A 126 -16.39 0.32 15.42
N LEU A 127 -15.53 1.09 14.76
CA LEU A 127 -14.33 1.73 15.30
C LEU A 127 -14.49 3.26 15.41
N THR A 128 -15.67 3.81 15.11
CA THR A 128 -15.90 5.26 15.06
C THR A 128 -15.35 5.97 16.29
N SER A 129 -15.71 5.51 17.49
CA SER A 129 -15.22 6.12 18.73
C SER A 129 -13.71 6.03 18.91
N THR A 130 -13.07 4.98 18.40
CA THR A 130 -11.61 4.82 18.44
C THR A 130 -10.93 5.81 17.49
N ILE A 131 -11.45 5.92 16.26
CA ILE A 131 -10.91 6.79 15.22
C ILE A 131 -11.14 8.27 15.56
N ASP A 132 -12.32 8.62 16.06
CA ASP A 132 -12.66 9.98 16.52
C ASP A 132 -11.78 10.46 17.69
N ALA A 133 -11.33 9.55 18.53
CA ALA A 133 -10.43 9.86 19.64
C ALA A 133 -8.98 10.09 19.22
N MET A 134 -8.61 9.79 17.97
CA MET A 134 -7.24 9.99 17.46
C MET A 134 -6.99 11.48 17.19
N PRO A 135 -6.00 12.12 17.84
CA PRO A 135 -5.76 13.56 17.67
C PRO A 135 -5.26 13.92 16.26
N PHE A 136 -4.86 12.94 15.48
CA PHE A 136 -4.36 13.06 14.10
C PHE A 136 -5.35 12.49 13.05
N LYS A 137 -6.62 12.28 13.40
CA LYS A 137 -7.65 11.73 12.50
C LYS A 137 -7.64 12.40 11.12
N ASP A 138 -7.57 13.73 11.09
CA ASP A 138 -7.60 14.53 9.86
C ASP A 138 -6.37 14.29 8.95
N SER A 139 -5.30 13.74 9.49
CA SER A 139 -4.07 13.40 8.78
C SER A 139 -4.04 11.97 8.26
N ILE A 140 -4.99 11.12 8.67
CA ILE A 140 -5.10 9.75 8.16
C ILE A 140 -5.52 9.79 6.69
N ASN A 141 -5.00 8.84 5.88
CA ASN A 141 -5.33 8.75 4.46
C ASN A 141 -6.84 8.74 4.23
N LYS A 142 -7.33 9.77 3.54
CA LYS A 142 -8.78 10.01 3.36
C LYS A 142 -9.44 8.97 2.46
N GLY A 143 -8.71 8.42 1.49
CA GLY A 143 -9.23 7.37 0.61
C GLY A 143 -9.51 6.08 1.37
N HIS A 144 -8.60 5.68 2.26
CA HIS A 144 -8.78 4.50 3.10
C HIS A 144 -9.90 4.71 4.14
N LEU A 145 -9.96 5.88 4.77
CA LEU A 145 -11.08 6.20 5.68
C LEU A 145 -12.41 6.17 4.95
N ALA A 146 -12.50 6.78 3.74
CA ALA A 146 -13.72 6.76 2.94
C ALA A 146 -14.16 5.34 2.58
N ALA A 147 -13.22 4.48 2.12
CA ALA A 147 -13.51 3.08 1.84
C ALA A 147 -13.91 2.29 3.10
N GLY A 148 -13.40 2.71 4.26
CA GLY A 148 -13.70 2.11 5.57
C GLY A 148 -14.97 2.65 6.24
N THR A 149 -15.72 3.53 5.58
CA THR A 149 -16.90 4.20 6.15
C THR A 149 -18.18 3.73 5.48
N ALA A 150 -19.19 3.38 6.28
CA ALA A 150 -20.55 3.12 5.80
C ALA A 150 -21.56 3.62 6.84
N ASP A 151 -22.65 4.19 6.38
CA ASP A 151 -23.74 4.71 7.22
C ASP A 151 -23.26 5.67 8.35
N GLY A 152 -22.23 6.48 8.03
CA GLY A 152 -21.63 7.42 8.97
C GLY A 152 -20.78 6.80 10.07
N LYS A 153 -20.43 5.51 9.96
CA LYS A 153 -19.58 4.76 10.87
C LYS A 153 -18.30 4.34 10.22
N GLU A 154 -17.21 4.32 10.97
CA GLU A 154 -15.86 3.91 10.55
C GLU A 154 -15.54 2.52 11.08
N TYR A 155 -15.01 1.63 10.22
CA TYR A 155 -14.82 0.22 10.53
C TYR A 155 -13.37 -0.25 10.38
N VAL A 156 -12.56 0.48 9.60
CA VAL A 156 -11.16 0.11 9.36
C VAL A 156 -10.25 1.32 9.40
N LEU A 157 -8.99 1.06 9.74
CA LEU A 157 -7.86 1.99 9.60
C LEU A 157 -6.96 1.53 8.45
N PRO A 158 -6.16 2.43 7.84
CA PRO A 158 -5.11 1.99 6.92
C PRO A 158 -4.15 1.04 7.64
N PHE A 159 -3.87 -0.13 7.06
CA PHE A 159 -2.85 -1.06 7.55
C PHE A 159 -1.50 -0.77 6.92
N VAL A 160 -1.44 -0.89 5.60
CA VAL A 160 -0.27 -0.57 4.78
C VAL A 160 -0.78 0.07 3.49
N LEU A 161 -0.19 1.18 3.10
CA LEU A 161 -0.47 1.77 1.78
C LEU A 161 0.38 1.07 0.72
N ASP A 162 -0.23 0.76 -0.40
CA ASP A 162 0.45 0.37 -1.62
C ASP A 162 0.05 1.33 -2.74
N LEU A 163 1.04 2.04 -3.27
CA LEU A 163 0.83 3.11 -4.24
C LEU A 163 1.35 2.69 -5.61
N SER A 164 0.60 2.99 -6.66
CA SER A 164 1.10 2.83 -8.00
C SER A 164 1.85 4.08 -8.45
N MET A 165 3.04 3.89 -8.96
CA MET A 165 3.93 4.95 -9.41
C MET A 165 4.45 4.66 -10.80
N LEU A 166 4.88 5.69 -11.52
CA LEU A 166 5.71 5.53 -12.69
C LEU A 166 7.16 5.35 -12.23
N PHE A 167 7.76 4.23 -12.62
CA PHE A 167 9.19 3.98 -12.48
C PHE A 167 9.87 3.89 -13.85
N TRP A 168 11.13 4.32 -13.93
CA TRP A 168 11.95 4.14 -15.13
C TRP A 168 13.37 3.73 -14.78
N ASN A 169 13.96 2.95 -15.69
CA ASN A 169 15.35 2.55 -15.63
C ASN A 169 16.21 3.68 -16.22
N LYS A 170 16.93 4.41 -15.37
CA LYS A 170 17.74 5.56 -15.77
C LYS A 170 18.88 5.19 -16.74
N ASP A 171 19.39 3.96 -16.67
CA ASP A 171 20.45 3.51 -17.57
C ASP A 171 19.90 3.31 -18.99
N LEU A 172 18.73 2.69 -19.15
CA LEU A 172 18.06 2.55 -20.45
C LEU A 172 17.62 3.90 -21.01
N PHE A 173 17.22 4.85 -20.15
CA PHE A 173 16.92 6.22 -20.58
C PHE A 173 18.17 6.88 -21.20
N LYS A 174 19.33 6.81 -20.53
CA LYS A 174 20.60 7.33 -21.05
C LYS A 174 20.98 6.68 -22.38
N GLU A 175 20.88 5.33 -22.46
CA GLU A 175 21.17 4.59 -23.70
C GLU A 175 20.25 5.04 -24.86
N ALA A 176 18.97 5.34 -24.56
CA ALA A 176 17.99 5.81 -25.55
C ALA A 176 18.09 7.33 -25.88
N GLY A 177 19.06 8.04 -25.29
CA GLY A 177 19.21 9.50 -25.49
C GLY A 177 18.11 10.31 -24.80
N LEU A 178 17.46 9.73 -23.78
CA LEU A 178 16.50 10.39 -22.92
C LEU A 178 17.19 11.00 -21.69
N ASP A 179 16.60 12.05 -21.13
CA ASP A 179 17.06 12.61 -19.86
C ASP A 179 16.69 11.67 -18.70
N PRO A 180 17.68 11.07 -18.01
CA PRO A 180 17.41 10.10 -16.94
C PRO A 180 16.78 10.73 -15.68
N GLU A 181 16.84 12.06 -15.55
CA GLU A 181 16.29 12.79 -14.39
C GLU A 181 14.89 13.36 -14.69
N LYS A 182 14.38 13.19 -15.92
CA LYS A 182 13.09 13.72 -16.33
C LYS A 182 12.07 12.62 -16.57
N ALA A 183 11.02 12.59 -15.73
CA ALA A 183 9.87 11.73 -15.96
C ALA A 183 9.02 12.20 -17.16
N PRO A 184 8.41 11.30 -17.95
CA PRO A 184 7.35 11.68 -18.86
C PRO A 184 6.16 12.28 -18.08
N SER A 185 5.70 13.45 -18.53
CA SER A 185 4.65 14.23 -17.85
C SER A 185 3.25 13.98 -18.43
N THR A 186 3.17 13.30 -19.57
CA THR A 186 1.91 12.92 -20.24
C THR A 186 1.96 11.48 -20.73
N MET A 187 0.79 10.89 -20.98
CA MET A 187 0.71 9.57 -21.63
C MET A 187 1.36 9.55 -23.01
N ALA A 188 1.34 10.66 -23.73
CA ALA A 188 2.02 10.78 -25.03
C ALA A 188 3.54 10.73 -24.87
N GLU A 189 4.12 11.44 -23.88
CA GLU A 189 5.56 11.36 -23.58
C GLU A 189 5.94 9.96 -23.08
N PHE A 190 5.14 9.35 -22.19
CA PHE A 190 5.33 7.96 -21.75
C PHE A 190 5.45 7.01 -22.96
N ALA A 191 4.53 7.13 -23.91
CA ALA A 191 4.55 6.29 -25.11
C ALA A 191 5.75 6.57 -26.01
N ALA A 192 6.13 7.84 -26.17
CA ALA A 192 7.30 8.22 -26.97
C ALA A 192 8.59 7.67 -26.36
N ASP A 193 8.77 7.76 -25.04
CA ASP A 193 9.95 7.26 -24.34
C ASP A 193 10.02 5.73 -24.39
N ALA A 194 8.88 5.04 -24.21
CA ALA A 194 8.81 3.59 -24.39
C ALA A 194 9.23 3.15 -25.78
N LYS A 195 8.80 3.86 -26.83
CA LYS A 195 9.18 3.56 -28.22
C LYS A 195 10.66 3.81 -28.48
N LYS A 196 11.24 4.91 -27.95
CA LYS A 196 12.69 5.19 -28.05
C LYS A 196 13.54 4.08 -27.41
N ILE A 197 13.11 3.55 -26.27
CA ILE A 197 13.80 2.42 -25.64
C ILE A 197 13.67 1.15 -26.48
N GLN A 198 12.50 0.89 -27.05
CA GLN A 198 12.29 -0.21 -27.99
C GLN A 198 13.18 -0.09 -29.23
N ASP A 199 13.41 1.12 -29.72
CA ASP A 199 14.24 1.41 -30.90
C ASP A 199 15.74 1.16 -30.67
N LEU A 200 16.20 0.97 -29.44
CA LEU A 200 17.55 0.47 -29.14
C LEU A 200 17.77 -0.94 -29.72
N LYS A 201 16.69 -1.68 -29.99
CA LYS A 201 16.72 -3.06 -30.51
C LYS A 201 17.63 -4.00 -29.69
N LYS A 202 17.75 -3.72 -28.40
CA LYS A 202 18.56 -4.51 -27.47
C LYS A 202 17.83 -5.83 -27.20
N PRO A 203 18.47 -6.99 -27.42
CA PRO A 203 17.81 -8.28 -27.25
C PRO A 203 17.20 -8.44 -25.85
N GLY A 204 15.91 -8.81 -25.79
CA GLY A 204 15.18 -9.01 -24.54
C GLY A 204 14.82 -7.73 -23.78
N THR A 205 15.04 -6.54 -24.40
CA THR A 205 14.65 -5.24 -23.81
C THR A 205 13.44 -4.69 -24.53
N TYR A 206 12.50 -4.13 -23.77
CA TYR A 206 11.23 -3.57 -24.24
C TYR A 206 11.01 -2.20 -23.62
N GLY A 207 10.21 -1.37 -24.29
CA GLY A 207 9.87 -0.05 -23.78
C GLY A 207 9.13 -0.12 -22.46
N THR A 208 8.05 -0.90 -22.40
CA THR A 208 7.17 -1.00 -21.21
C THR A 208 6.58 -2.40 -21.05
N ALA A 209 5.88 -2.62 -19.92
CA ALA A 209 5.11 -3.83 -19.64
C ALA A 209 3.83 -3.49 -18.86
N THR A 210 2.85 -4.39 -18.90
CA THR A 210 1.60 -4.32 -18.12
C THR A 210 1.00 -5.71 -17.98
N GLY A 211 0.02 -5.91 -17.11
CA GLY A 211 -0.70 -7.19 -16.96
C GLY A 211 -2.05 -7.16 -17.67
N LEU A 212 -2.09 -7.44 -18.99
CA LEU A 212 -3.33 -7.36 -19.78
C LEU A 212 -4.39 -8.42 -19.44
N ASN A 213 -4.07 -9.41 -18.64
CA ASN A 213 -5.03 -10.41 -18.14
C ASN A 213 -5.21 -10.35 -16.61
N CYS A 214 -4.81 -9.24 -16.01
CA CYS A 214 -4.87 -8.99 -14.57
C CYS A 214 -5.74 -7.78 -14.29
N GLY A 215 -6.98 -7.99 -13.86
CA GLY A 215 -7.93 -6.90 -13.58
C GLY A 215 -7.40 -5.94 -12.53
N GLY A 216 -6.87 -6.47 -11.43
CA GLY A 216 -6.26 -5.67 -10.37
C GLY A 216 -5.03 -4.88 -10.83
N CYS A 217 -4.13 -5.48 -11.62
CA CYS A 217 -2.97 -4.77 -12.17
C CYS A 217 -3.40 -3.59 -13.05
N LEU A 218 -4.44 -3.78 -13.86
CA LEU A 218 -4.96 -2.75 -14.75
C LEU A 218 -5.63 -1.60 -13.99
N VAL A 219 -6.48 -1.86 -13.00
CA VAL A 219 -7.06 -0.78 -12.19
C VAL A 219 -5.97 -0.02 -11.42
N PHE A 220 -5.04 -0.75 -10.82
CA PHE A 220 -3.94 -0.19 -10.04
C PHE A 220 -3.06 0.76 -10.86
N THR A 221 -2.90 0.52 -12.16
CA THR A 221 -1.99 1.27 -13.01
C THR A 221 -2.67 2.22 -13.99
N TRP A 222 -3.93 1.98 -14.38
CA TRP A 222 -4.62 2.78 -15.40
C TRP A 222 -5.60 3.80 -14.83
N PHE A 223 -6.25 3.51 -13.70
CA PHE A 223 -7.12 4.51 -13.05
C PHE A 223 -6.35 5.79 -12.67
N PRO A 224 -5.09 5.73 -12.21
CA PRO A 224 -4.31 6.95 -11.99
C PRO A 224 -4.18 7.86 -13.20
N SER A 225 -4.02 7.30 -14.40
CA SER A 225 -3.99 8.12 -15.63
C SER A 225 -5.32 8.82 -15.91
N ILE A 226 -6.45 8.20 -15.54
CA ILE A 226 -7.79 8.80 -15.65
C ILE A 226 -7.91 9.96 -14.65
N TRP A 227 -7.56 9.72 -13.36
CA TRP A 227 -7.57 10.79 -12.34
C TRP A 227 -6.62 11.93 -12.67
N ALA A 228 -5.41 11.64 -13.11
CA ALA A 228 -4.43 12.63 -13.55
C ALA A 228 -4.92 13.46 -14.76
N SER A 229 -5.84 12.91 -15.55
CA SER A 229 -6.50 13.61 -16.67
C SER A 229 -7.70 14.47 -16.22
N GLY A 230 -8.04 14.49 -14.93
CA GLY A 230 -9.18 15.22 -14.36
C GLY A 230 -10.51 14.48 -14.42
N ASP A 231 -10.52 13.22 -14.85
CA ASP A 231 -11.71 12.38 -14.95
C ASP A 231 -11.81 11.39 -13.77
N GLN A 232 -12.96 10.73 -13.65
CA GLN A 232 -13.20 9.67 -12.67
C GLN A 232 -13.48 8.35 -13.39
N PRO A 233 -13.00 7.19 -12.88
CA PRO A 233 -13.31 5.88 -13.46
C PRO A 233 -14.74 5.41 -13.17
N MET A 234 -15.39 5.98 -12.15
CA MET A 234 -16.78 5.68 -11.77
C MET A 234 -17.43 6.91 -11.12
N ASN A 235 -18.76 6.89 -11.01
CA ASN A 235 -19.50 7.92 -10.28
C ASN A 235 -19.21 7.88 -8.79
N ALA A 236 -19.60 8.94 -8.07
CA ALA A 236 -19.30 9.10 -6.64
C ALA A 236 -19.86 7.96 -5.77
N ASP A 237 -20.98 7.38 -6.15
CA ASP A 237 -21.64 6.30 -5.41
C ASP A 237 -21.08 4.91 -5.74
N GLY A 238 -20.11 4.81 -6.66
CA GLY A 238 -19.53 3.53 -7.08
C GLY A 238 -20.50 2.58 -7.80
N THR A 239 -21.60 3.12 -8.37
CA THR A 239 -22.70 2.34 -9.01
C THR A 239 -22.71 2.40 -10.52
N ALA A 240 -21.88 3.27 -11.12
CA ALA A 240 -21.78 3.42 -12.57
C ALA A 240 -20.33 3.65 -13.01
N SER A 241 -19.94 2.97 -14.09
CA SER A 241 -18.63 3.13 -14.73
C SER A 241 -18.61 4.35 -15.65
N LEU A 242 -17.52 5.12 -15.61
CA LEU A 242 -17.25 6.26 -16.48
C LEU A 242 -16.03 6.00 -17.41
N LEU A 243 -15.67 4.73 -17.59
CA LEU A 243 -14.47 4.30 -18.33
C LEU A 243 -14.60 4.44 -19.85
N ASN A 244 -15.73 4.94 -20.35
CA ASN A 244 -15.94 5.30 -21.75
C ASN A 244 -15.72 6.80 -22.03
N GLY A 245 -15.21 7.56 -21.06
CA GLY A 245 -14.86 8.97 -21.20
C GLY A 245 -13.77 9.22 -22.27
N ALA A 246 -13.68 10.46 -22.75
CA ALA A 246 -12.75 10.81 -23.83
C ALA A 246 -11.30 10.57 -23.46
N ASN A 247 -10.87 10.90 -22.24
CA ASN A 247 -9.51 10.66 -21.79
C ASN A 247 -9.23 9.17 -21.55
N ALA A 248 -10.17 8.42 -21.01
CA ALA A 248 -10.05 6.96 -20.88
C ALA A 248 -9.81 6.29 -22.25
N LYS A 249 -10.60 6.66 -23.28
CA LYS A 249 -10.41 6.16 -24.65
C LYS A 249 -9.01 6.48 -25.19
N LYS A 250 -8.48 7.70 -24.97
CA LYS A 250 -7.11 8.06 -25.36
C LYS A 250 -6.05 7.23 -24.65
N ILE A 251 -6.26 6.88 -23.38
CA ILE A 251 -5.36 5.99 -22.64
C ILE A 251 -5.33 4.61 -23.30
N TYR A 252 -6.49 4.05 -23.64
CA TYR A 252 -6.59 2.75 -24.32
C TYR A 252 -5.90 2.79 -25.70
N ASP A 253 -6.13 3.85 -26.49
CA ASP A 253 -5.48 4.03 -27.79
C ASP A 253 -3.96 4.11 -27.64
N THR A 254 -3.45 4.81 -26.62
CA THR A 254 -2.02 4.87 -26.33
C THR A 254 -1.42 3.48 -26.08
N TRP A 255 -2.10 2.65 -25.26
CA TRP A 255 -1.66 1.29 -25.00
C TRP A 255 -1.80 0.38 -26.23
N ALA A 256 -2.84 0.57 -27.04
CA ALA A 256 -3.02 -0.16 -28.31
C ALA A 256 -1.89 0.15 -29.30
N ASP A 257 -1.47 1.41 -29.39
CA ASP A 257 -0.35 1.83 -30.24
C ASP A 257 1.01 1.35 -29.73
N LEU A 258 1.21 1.33 -28.41
CA LEU A 258 2.40 0.72 -27.80
C LEU A 258 2.47 -0.77 -28.08
N TRP A 259 1.34 -1.49 -27.94
CA TRP A 259 1.27 -2.91 -28.28
C TRP A 259 1.57 -3.16 -29.76
N ALA A 260 0.92 -2.43 -30.64
CA ALA A 260 1.11 -2.57 -32.09
C ALA A 260 2.54 -2.24 -32.56
N SER A 261 3.23 -1.34 -31.87
CA SER A 261 4.63 -0.98 -32.16
C SER A 261 5.66 -2.02 -31.64
N GLY A 262 5.22 -3.01 -30.85
CA GLY A 262 6.12 -3.98 -30.22
C GLY A 262 6.89 -3.43 -29.01
N ALA A 263 6.53 -2.24 -28.52
CA ALA A 263 7.20 -1.64 -27.35
C ALA A 263 6.77 -2.26 -26.03
N VAL A 264 5.67 -3.02 -26.01
CA VAL A 264 5.19 -3.74 -24.81
C VAL A 264 5.80 -5.14 -24.76
N LEU A 265 6.32 -5.54 -23.60
CA LEU A 265 6.83 -6.88 -23.35
C LEU A 265 5.77 -7.94 -23.76
N PRO A 266 6.07 -8.90 -24.65
CA PRO A 266 5.05 -9.82 -25.19
C PRO A 266 4.30 -10.64 -24.15
N SER A 267 4.95 -11.06 -23.05
CA SER A 267 4.29 -11.79 -21.95
C SER A 267 3.17 -11.00 -21.28
N SER A 268 3.14 -9.67 -21.43
CA SER A 268 2.06 -8.80 -20.90
C SER A 268 0.67 -9.22 -21.38
N LYS A 269 0.57 -9.85 -22.57
CA LYS A 269 -0.71 -10.28 -23.15
C LYS A 269 -1.48 -11.24 -22.24
N ASP A 270 -0.78 -12.21 -21.67
CA ASP A 270 -1.39 -13.30 -20.90
C ASP A 270 -1.05 -13.21 -19.40
N GLU A 271 -0.34 -12.15 -19.01
CA GLU A 271 0.05 -11.90 -17.62
C GLU A 271 -1.19 -11.63 -16.75
N ALA A 272 -1.40 -12.52 -15.76
CA ALA A 272 -2.57 -12.52 -14.88
C ALA A 272 -2.27 -12.00 -13.45
N GLY A 273 -1.04 -11.54 -13.19
CA GLY A 273 -0.69 -10.89 -11.93
C GLY A 273 0.60 -11.38 -11.26
N PRO A 274 0.87 -12.69 -11.16
CA PRO A 274 1.99 -13.17 -10.32
C PRO A 274 3.37 -12.65 -10.73
N THR A 275 3.59 -12.38 -12.01
CA THR A 275 4.91 -11.99 -12.55
C THR A 275 4.91 -10.67 -13.32
N TRP A 276 3.82 -9.89 -13.26
CA TRP A 276 3.64 -8.68 -14.09
C TRP A 276 4.73 -7.62 -13.90
N THR A 277 5.36 -7.59 -12.73
CA THR A 277 6.44 -6.65 -12.39
C THR A 277 7.85 -7.19 -12.69
N ALA A 278 7.99 -8.48 -12.96
CA ALA A 278 9.30 -9.14 -13.10
C ALA A 278 10.14 -8.54 -14.23
N GLY A 279 9.54 -8.19 -15.37
CA GLY A 279 10.25 -7.60 -16.50
C GLY A 279 11.02 -6.32 -16.14
N PHE A 280 10.47 -5.49 -15.25
CA PHE A 280 11.14 -4.28 -14.81
C PHE A 280 12.29 -4.58 -13.84
N THR A 281 12.07 -5.38 -12.81
CA THR A 281 13.11 -5.72 -11.81
C THR A 281 14.28 -6.50 -12.41
N GLU A 282 14.04 -7.23 -13.50
CA GLU A 282 15.07 -7.93 -14.28
C GLU A 282 15.85 -6.99 -15.23
N GLY A 283 15.45 -5.71 -15.34
CA GLY A 283 16.09 -4.73 -16.23
C GLY A 283 15.73 -4.89 -17.70
N LYS A 284 14.68 -5.65 -18.02
CA LYS A 284 14.20 -5.87 -19.39
C LYS A 284 13.24 -4.82 -19.90
N VAL A 285 12.78 -3.93 -19.04
CA VAL A 285 11.75 -2.92 -19.32
C VAL A 285 12.27 -1.54 -18.97
N GLY A 286 12.07 -0.58 -19.87
CA GLY A 286 12.59 0.78 -19.71
C GLY A 286 11.81 1.64 -18.74
N LEU A 287 10.50 1.63 -18.82
CA LEU A 287 9.62 2.34 -17.90
C LEU A 287 8.31 1.57 -17.70
N MET A 288 7.71 1.71 -16.52
CA MET A 288 6.53 0.92 -16.16
C MET A 288 5.77 1.60 -15.03
N PHE A 289 4.45 1.44 -15.02
CA PHE A 289 3.66 1.70 -13.83
C PHE A 289 3.81 0.51 -12.87
N TYR A 290 4.23 0.78 -11.63
CA TYR A 290 4.73 -0.24 -10.70
C TYR A 290 4.35 0.11 -9.25
N PRO A 291 4.21 -0.88 -8.35
CA PRO A 291 4.03 -0.61 -6.93
C PRO A 291 5.20 0.16 -6.31
N ALA A 292 4.91 1.12 -5.43
CA ALA A 292 5.92 1.91 -4.72
C ALA A 292 6.84 1.05 -3.84
N THR A 293 6.40 -0.14 -3.45
CA THR A 293 7.20 -1.15 -2.76
C THR A 293 8.49 -1.57 -3.48
N LEU A 294 8.65 -1.16 -4.77
CA LEU A 294 9.93 -1.31 -5.47
C LEU A 294 11.10 -0.68 -4.71
N LEU A 295 10.90 0.46 -4.05
CA LEU A 295 11.99 1.14 -3.32
C LEU A 295 12.50 0.36 -2.11
N SER A 296 11.69 -0.54 -1.56
CA SER A 296 12.12 -1.47 -0.51
C SER A 296 12.82 -2.72 -1.06
N SER A 297 12.97 -2.81 -2.39
CA SER A 297 13.63 -3.91 -3.11
C SER A 297 14.96 -3.43 -3.69
N THR A 298 15.90 -4.35 -3.90
CA THR A 298 17.18 -4.02 -4.55
C THR A 298 17.06 -4.20 -6.06
N THR A 299 17.27 -3.11 -6.82
CA THR A 299 17.43 -3.16 -8.28
C THR A 299 18.92 -3.13 -8.65
N LYS A 300 19.28 -3.68 -9.81
CA LYS A 300 20.65 -3.67 -10.35
C LYS A 300 20.97 -2.40 -11.15
N PHE A 301 20.03 -1.47 -11.22
CA PHE A 301 20.12 -0.21 -11.98
C PHE A 301 19.45 0.90 -11.18
N ASP A 302 19.80 2.14 -11.51
CA ASP A 302 19.17 3.31 -10.90
C ASP A 302 17.75 3.50 -11.42
N VAL A 303 16.84 3.79 -10.50
CA VAL A 303 15.43 4.02 -10.83
C VAL A 303 15.04 5.47 -10.57
N GLY A 304 14.28 6.04 -11.49
CA GLY A 304 13.51 7.25 -11.28
C GLY A 304 12.10 6.91 -10.85
N VAL A 305 11.42 7.81 -10.14
CA VAL A 305 10.03 7.67 -9.71
C VAL A 305 9.25 8.96 -9.89
N ALA A 306 8.01 8.83 -10.35
CA ALA A 306 7.05 9.94 -10.46
C ALA A 306 5.62 9.41 -10.29
N GLY A 307 4.66 10.31 -10.13
CA GLY A 307 3.25 9.96 -10.25
C GLY A 307 2.90 9.51 -11.67
N ILE A 308 1.89 8.69 -11.80
CA ILE A 308 1.40 8.22 -13.11
C ILE A 308 0.76 9.39 -13.86
N PRO A 309 1.20 9.67 -15.10
CA PRO A 309 0.74 10.85 -15.84
C PRO A 309 -0.64 10.64 -16.45
N GLY A 310 -1.36 11.75 -16.63
CA GLY A 310 -2.59 11.82 -17.41
C GLY A 310 -2.36 12.08 -18.89
N VAL A 311 -3.45 12.19 -19.64
CA VAL A 311 -3.43 12.45 -21.09
C VAL A 311 -2.82 13.81 -21.42
N THR A 312 -3.17 14.84 -20.67
CA THR A 312 -2.76 16.25 -20.90
C THR A 312 -1.81 16.76 -19.81
N GLY A 313 -1.27 15.89 -18.99
CA GLY A 313 -0.46 16.23 -17.81
C GLY A 313 -1.16 15.79 -16.52
N GLY A 314 -0.72 16.35 -15.39
CA GLY A 314 -1.12 15.90 -14.08
C GLY A 314 -0.32 14.68 -13.63
N ALA A 315 -0.52 14.30 -12.37
CA ALA A 315 0.09 13.12 -11.78
C ALA A 315 -0.83 12.56 -10.71
N SER A 316 -1.00 11.25 -10.68
CA SER A 316 -1.82 10.56 -9.69
C SER A 316 -1.23 9.19 -9.33
N SER A 317 -1.87 8.53 -8.39
CA SER A 317 -1.58 7.18 -7.93
C SER A 317 -2.88 6.47 -7.58
N PHE A 318 -2.91 5.18 -7.72
CA PHE A 318 -3.87 4.36 -7.00
C PHE A 318 -3.36 4.21 -5.56
N VAL A 319 -4.12 4.72 -4.62
CA VAL A 319 -3.82 4.58 -3.19
C VAL A 319 -4.53 3.32 -2.70
N GLY A 320 -3.86 2.22 -2.91
CA GLY A 320 -4.27 0.88 -2.54
C GLY A 320 -3.60 0.41 -1.25
N GLY A 321 -3.43 -0.88 -1.14
CA GLY A 321 -2.98 -1.56 0.07
C GLY A 321 -4.16 -2.09 0.86
N ASP A 322 -3.99 -2.28 2.16
CA ASP A 322 -4.99 -2.90 3.01
C ASP A 322 -5.53 -1.93 4.07
N GLY A 323 -6.84 -2.02 4.31
CA GLY A 323 -7.47 -1.57 5.54
C GLY A 323 -7.52 -2.70 6.57
N ILE A 324 -7.37 -2.38 7.85
CA ILE A 324 -7.45 -3.34 8.95
C ILE A 324 -8.56 -2.97 9.93
N GLY A 325 -9.30 -3.97 10.39
CA GLY A 325 -10.36 -3.79 11.39
C GLY A 325 -10.42 -4.93 12.38
N ILE A 326 -11.20 -4.72 13.44
CA ILE A 326 -11.53 -5.74 14.42
C ILE A 326 -12.68 -6.58 13.86
N SER A 327 -12.52 -7.90 13.81
CA SER A 327 -13.57 -8.75 13.29
C SER A 327 -14.79 -8.80 14.19
N LYS A 328 -15.95 -9.07 13.60
CA LYS A 328 -17.22 -9.28 14.34
C LYS A 328 -17.11 -10.38 15.39
N ASP A 329 -16.27 -11.37 15.15
CA ASP A 329 -16.14 -12.58 16.00
C ASP A 329 -15.16 -12.40 17.17
N SER A 330 -14.30 -11.36 17.14
CA SER A 330 -13.32 -11.13 18.21
C SER A 330 -13.98 -10.88 19.56
N GLN A 331 -13.50 -11.56 20.59
CA GLN A 331 -13.84 -11.33 21.99
C GLN A 331 -12.79 -10.46 22.72
N LYS A 332 -11.77 -9.99 22.00
CA LYS A 332 -10.62 -9.24 22.53
C LYS A 332 -10.53 -7.83 21.93
N SER A 333 -11.71 -7.17 21.76
CA SER A 333 -11.76 -5.86 21.12
C SER A 333 -10.88 -4.81 21.81
N PRO A 334 -10.80 -4.70 23.15
CA PRO A 334 -9.90 -3.73 23.80
C PRO A 334 -8.41 -3.99 23.50
N GLN A 335 -7.99 -5.26 23.43
CA GLN A 335 -6.61 -5.61 23.14
C GLN A 335 -6.27 -5.39 21.64
N ALA A 336 -7.22 -5.75 20.76
CA ALA A 336 -7.10 -5.46 19.32
C ALA A 336 -7.05 -3.95 19.05
N GLN A 337 -7.82 -3.15 19.77
CA GLN A 337 -7.79 -1.69 19.71
C GLN A 337 -6.42 -1.12 20.13
N ASN A 338 -5.76 -1.71 21.13
CA ASN A 338 -4.41 -1.32 21.53
C ASN A 338 -3.42 -1.49 20.34
N PHE A 339 -3.50 -2.61 19.63
CA PHE A 339 -2.69 -2.83 18.41
C PHE A 339 -2.99 -1.78 17.34
N LEU A 340 -4.27 -1.50 17.06
CA LEU A 340 -4.67 -0.51 16.05
C LEU A 340 -4.18 0.90 16.41
N ASN A 341 -4.27 1.30 17.67
CA ASN A 341 -3.78 2.59 18.14
C ASN A 341 -2.27 2.72 17.99
N TRP A 342 -1.52 1.68 18.37
CA TRP A 342 -0.07 1.65 18.19
C TRP A 342 0.31 1.69 16.70
N MET A 343 -0.38 0.94 15.87
CA MET A 343 -0.12 0.90 14.43
C MET A 343 -0.22 2.29 13.77
N MET A 344 -1.12 3.15 14.28
CA MET A 344 -1.27 4.54 13.82
C MET A 344 -0.32 5.51 14.52
N SER A 345 0.51 5.07 15.46
CA SER A 345 1.50 5.92 16.15
C SER A 345 2.68 6.27 15.24
N GLU A 346 3.45 7.29 15.63
CA GLU A 346 4.71 7.64 14.97
C GLU A 346 5.72 6.49 15.03
N ASP A 347 5.78 5.74 16.15
CA ASP A 347 6.67 4.59 16.30
C ASP A 347 6.43 3.53 15.22
N ALA A 348 5.18 3.23 14.90
CA ALA A 348 4.85 2.29 13.85
C ALA A 348 5.02 2.89 12.45
N GLN A 349 4.47 4.09 12.21
CA GLN A 349 4.46 4.71 10.89
C GLN A 349 5.87 5.14 10.45
N VAL A 350 6.63 5.80 11.32
CA VAL A 350 7.99 6.27 11.01
C VAL A 350 9.03 5.25 11.41
N GLY A 351 8.94 4.72 12.63
CA GLY A 351 9.93 3.81 13.19
C GLY A 351 9.96 2.43 12.51
N VAL A 352 8.87 2.02 11.87
CA VAL A 352 8.79 0.74 11.15
C VAL A 352 8.62 0.96 9.64
N LEU A 353 7.50 1.54 9.18
CA LEU A 353 7.18 1.61 7.76
C LEU A 353 8.12 2.57 7.00
N ALA A 354 8.22 3.84 7.40
CA ALA A 354 9.09 4.79 6.71
C ALA A 354 10.57 4.38 6.77
N LYS A 355 10.99 3.71 7.84
CA LYS A 355 12.35 3.15 7.98
C LYS A 355 12.64 2.08 6.93
N ASP A 356 11.64 1.35 6.47
CA ASP A 356 11.73 0.35 5.39
C ASP A 356 11.47 0.95 3.99
N ASN A 357 11.40 2.28 3.88
CA ASN A 357 11.04 3.04 2.67
C ASN A 357 9.60 2.82 2.19
N ASP A 358 8.73 2.36 3.05
CA ASP A 358 7.30 2.27 2.77
C ASP A 358 6.60 3.62 3.02
N ALA A 359 5.49 3.83 2.32
CA ALA A 359 4.66 5.02 2.51
C ALA A 359 3.96 5.00 3.87
N VAL A 360 3.87 6.17 4.51
CA VAL A 360 3.12 6.33 5.75
C VAL A 360 1.65 6.64 5.45
N SER A 361 0.74 6.11 6.26
CA SER A 361 -0.70 6.34 6.11
C SER A 361 -1.19 7.63 6.78
N ARG A 362 -0.30 8.35 7.46
CA ARG A 362 -0.54 9.64 8.09
C ARG A 362 0.20 10.77 7.37
N GLY A 363 -0.55 11.71 6.80
CA GLY A 363 0.02 12.83 6.03
C GLY A 363 0.91 13.77 6.87
N ASP A 364 0.65 13.93 8.17
CA ASP A 364 1.49 14.70 9.09
C ASP A 364 2.86 14.07 9.32
N LEU A 365 3.04 12.79 9.02
CA LEU A 365 4.30 12.05 9.11
C LEU A 365 4.98 11.82 7.76
N ALA A 366 4.44 12.34 6.67
CA ALA A 366 4.97 12.13 5.31
C ALA A 366 6.40 12.67 5.15
N ASN A 367 6.71 13.79 5.83
CA ASN A 367 8.05 14.34 5.88
C ASN A 367 8.73 13.94 7.19
N ASN A 368 9.57 12.94 7.16
CA ASN A 368 10.22 12.36 8.31
C ASN A 368 11.74 12.11 8.06
N GLN A 369 12.46 11.70 9.08
CA GLN A 369 13.91 11.49 9.01
C GLN A 369 14.37 10.43 7.99
N TYR A 370 13.49 9.54 7.55
CA TYR A 370 13.80 8.52 6.54
C TYR A 370 13.42 9.02 5.14
N SER A 371 12.22 9.56 4.94
CA SER A 371 11.81 10.14 3.65
C SER A 371 12.74 11.28 3.21
N ALA A 372 13.26 12.09 4.15
CA ALA A 372 14.22 13.16 3.85
C ALA A 372 15.55 12.66 3.26
N LYS A 373 15.89 11.38 3.40
CA LYS A 373 17.14 10.80 2.85
C LYS A 373 17.00 10.34 1.41
N ASP A 374 15.81 10.08 0.95
CA ASP A 374 15.53 9.63 -0.41
C ASP A 374 14.42 10.48 -1.04
N PRO A 375 14.75 11.39 -1.96
CA PRO A 375 13.76 12.25 -2.61
C PRO A 375 12.67 11.47 -3.37
N ARG A 376 12.91 10.20 -3.70
CA ARG A 376 11.91 9.34 -4.33
C ARG A 376 10.78 9.00 -3.35
N VAL A 377 11.10 8.79 -2.07
CA VAL A 377 10.10 8.56 -1.01
C VAL A 377 9.28 9.83 -0.77
N VAL A 378 9.91 11.02 -0.81
CA VAL A 378 9.17 12.29 -0.75
C VAL A 378 8.17 12.39 -1.89
N THR A 379 8.62 12.08 -3.12
CA THR A 379 7.73 12.07 -4.31
C THR A 379 6.55 11.11 -4.12
N ILE A 380 6.78 9.90 -3.60
CA ILE A 380 5.72 8.92 -3.34
C ILE A 380 4.69 9.48 -2.33
N ASN A 381 5.15 10.05 -1.21
CA ASN A 381 4.27 10.61 -0.19
C ASN A 381 3.46 11.82 -0.74
N GLU A 382 4.06 12.68 -1.54
CA GLU A 382 3.36 13.80 -2.19
C GLU A 382 2.28 13.35 -3.18
N VAL A 383 2.58 12.29 -3.93
CA VAL A 383 1.62 11.72 -4.90
C VAL A 383 0.50 10.96 -4.18
N ALA A 384 0.79 10.31 -3.05
CA ALA A 384 -0.23 9.66 -2.22
C ALA A 384 -1.35 10.63 -1.80
N ALA A 385 -1.00 11.89 -1.53
CA ALA A 385 -1.98 12.92 -1.17
C ALA A 385 -2.89 13.34 -2.34
N LYS A 386 -2.49 13.05 -3.59
CA LYS A 386 -3.21 13.38 -4.83
C LYS A 386 -3.81 12.13 -5.52
N GLY A 387 -3.57 10.97 -4.94
CA GLY A 387 -4.06 9.71 -5.46
C GLY A 387 -5.53 9.46 -5.14
N GLY A 388 -6.07 8.40 -5.73
CA GLY A 388 -7.45 7.98 -5.53
C GLY A 388 -7.55 6.55 -4.98
N THR A 389 -8.58 6.31 -4.21
CA THR A 389 -9.02 4.98 -3.77
C THR A 389 -10.46 4.80 -4.24
N PRO A 390 -10.77 3.85 -5.12
CA PRO A 390 -12.13 3.65 -5.59
C PRO A 390 -12.98 3.00 -4.50
N VAL A 391 -14.25 3.41 -4.41
CA VAL A 391 -15.22 2.85 -3.47
C VAL A 391 -16.42 2.31 -4.25
N ALA A 392 -16.59 0.99 -4.26
CA ALA A 392 -17.74 0.33 -4.87
C ALA A 392 -17.99 -1.04 -4.20
N LEU A 393 -19.26 -1.40 -4.00
CA LEU A 393 -19.63 -2.67 -3.36
C LEU A 393 -19.25 -3.88 -4.21
N ASN A 394 -19.43 -3.79 -5.53
CA ASN A 394 -19.17 -4.89 -6.46
C ASN A 394 -17.86 -4.74 -7.23
N PHE A 395 -16.87 -4.09 -6.60
CA PHE A 395 -15.58 -3.82 -7.23
C PHE A 395 -14.89 -5.10 -7.73
N GLN A 396 -14.93 -6.16 -6.92
CA GLN A 396 -14.32 -7.44 -7.27
C GLN A 396 -14.88 -7.99 -8.59
N GLN A 397 -16.19 -8.03 -8.72
CA GLN A 397 -16.85 -8.61 -9.89
C GLN A 397 -16.70 -7.75 -11.14
N ALA A 398 -16.73 -6.42 -10.96
CA ALA A 398 -16.64 -5.48 -12.06
C ALA A 398 -15.21 -5.40 -12.64
N TYR A 399 -14.19 -5.48 -11.77
CA TYR A 399 -12.82 -5.16 -12.14
C TYR A 399 -11.80 -6.29 -11.91
N ASN A 400 -11.78 -6.92 -10.73
CA ASN A 400 -10.67 -7.81 -10.35
C ASN A 400 -10.91 -9.28 -10.68
N ALA A 401 -12.15 -9.72 -10.81
CA ALA A 401 -12.47 -11.11 -11.12
C ALA A 401 -11.84 -11.55 -12.45
N VAL A 402 -11.42 -12.80 -12.53
CA VAL A 402 -10.96 -13.41 -13.78
C VAL A 402 -12.05 -13.30 -14.84
N GLY A 403 -11.69 -12.74 -15.99
CA GLY A 403 -12.64 -12.53 -17.08
C GLY A 403 -13.66 -11.43 -16.82
N SER A 404 -13.40 -10.52 -15.87
CA SER A 404 -14.26 -9.37 -15.61
C SER A 404 -14.50 -8.55 -16.89
N PRO A 405 -15.62 -7.82 -17.00
CA PRO A 405 -15.88 -6.98 -18.17
C PRO A 405 -14.81 -5.88 -18.34
N TRP A 406 -14.15 -5.44 -17.26
CA TRP A 406 -13.01 -4.53 -17.34
C TRP A 406 -11.82 -5.15 -18.10
N VAL A 407 -11.39 -6.35 -17.71
CA VAL A 407 -10.30 -7.07 -18.42
C VAL A 407 -10.68 -7.29 -19.88
N THR A 408 -11.93 -7.69 -20.13
CA THR A 408 -12.45 -7.90 -21.47
C THR A 408 -12.39 -6.63 -22.31
N MET A 409 -12.86 -5.50 -21.78
CA MET A 409 -12.84 -4.19 -22.43
C MET A 409 -11.41 -3.78 -22.80
N VAL A 410 -10.48 -3.82 -21.83
CA VAL A 410 -9.08 -3.44 -22.07
C VAL A 410 -8.44 -4.32 -23.14
N ARG A 411 -8.61 -5.63 -23.07
CA ARG A 411 -8.04 -6.58 -24.05
C ARG A 411 -8.64 -6.35 -25.45
N ASN A 412 -9.94 -6.10 -25.56
CA ASN A 412 -10.60 -5.77 -26.82
C ASN A 412 -9.99 -4.51 -27.46
N GLN A 413 -9.76 -3.47 -26.69
CA GLN A 413 -9.18 -2.22 -27.20
C GLN A 413 -7.71 -2.38 -27.56
N VAL A 414 -6.89 -2.90 -26.65
CA VAL A 414 -5.42 -2.94 -26.78
C VAL A 414 -4.97 -3.98 -27.80
N LEU A 415 -5.52 -5.20 -27.74
CA LEU A 415 -5.06 -6.30 -28.57
C LEU A 415 -5.76 -6.35 -29.93
N ASN A 416 -7.04 -5.96 -30.00
CA ASN A 416 -7.89 -6.16 -31.16
C ASN A 416 -8.33 -4.85 -31.81
N LYS A 417 -8.07 -3.68 -31.19
CA LYS A 417 -8.60 -2.37 -31.61
C LYS A 417 -10.10 -2.39 -31.87
N ALA A 418 -10.84 -3.15 -31.05
CA ALA A 418 -12.29 -3.30 -31.17
C ALA A 418 -12.97 -2.02 -30.66
N ASN A 419 -13.98 -1.54 -31.39
CA ASN A 419 -14.76 -0.38 -30.98
C ASN A 419 -15.94 -0.82 -30.08
N THR A 420 -15.62 -1.35 -28.88
CA THR A 420 -16.63 -1.93 -27.96
C THR A 420 -16.64 -1.23 -26.59
N VAL A 421 -15.86 -0.15 -26.39
CA VAL A 421 -15.71 0.53 -25.09
C VAL A 421 -17.05 0.89 -24.47
N ASP A 422 -17.98 1.48 -25.24
CA ASP A 422 -19.27 1.91 -24.71
C ASP A 422 -20.11 0.73 -24.24
N LYS A 423 -20.19 -0.35 -25.05
CA LYS A 423 -20.89 -1.59 -24.70
C LYS A 423 -20.25 -2.30 -23.47
N ASP A 424 -18.92 -2.39 -23.46
CA ASP A 424 -18.21 -3.06 -22.36
C ASP A 424 -18.36 -2.24 -21.07
N ASN A 425 -18.38 -0.89 -21.15
CA ASN A 425 -18.64 0.01 -20.02
C ASN A 425 -20.06 -0.14 -19.45
N GLU A 426 -21.07 -0.39 -20.30
CA GLU A 426 -22.44 -0.70 -19.85
C GLU A 426 -22.46 -1.99 -19.02
N GLN A 427 -21.69 -3.02 -19.41
CA GLN A 427 -21.60 -4.26 -18.65
C GLN A 427 -20.94 -4.05 -17.28
N ILE A 428 -19.89 -3.22 -17.19
CA ILE A 428 -19.26 -2.84 -15.91
C ILE A 428 -20.30 -2.13 -15.04
N THR A 429 -21.04 -1.16 -15.59
CA THR A 429 -22.08 -0.42 -14.88
C THR A 429 -23.19 -1.36 -14.39
N ALA A 430 -23.61 -2.33 -15.18
CA ALA A 430 -24.65 -3.29 -14.79
C ALA A 430 -24.24 -4.13 -13.57
N ILE A 431 -22.94 -4.43 -13.41
CA ILE A 431 -22.42 -5.13 -12.22
C ILE A 431 -22.32 -4.17 -11.04
N LEU A 432 -21.78 -2.96 -11.24
CA LEU A 432 -21.65 -1.97 -10.17
C LEU A 432 -22.99 -1.57 -9.56
N ALA A 433 -24.05 -1.52 -10.37
CA ALA A 433 -25.41 -1.16 -9.95
C ALA A 433 -26.13 -2.25 -9.14
N GLN A 434 -25.62 -3.47 -9.06
CA GLN A 434 -26.21 -4.53 -8.23
C GLN A 434 -26.01 -4.18 -6.75
N GLN A 435 -27.09 -4.18 -5.98
CA GLN A 435 -27.08 -3.86 -4.54
C GLN A 435 -27.10 -5.10 -3.66
#